data_1eb46827266f40745ea7a0c2a4ac8533
#
_entry.id   1eb46827266f40745ea7a0c2a4ac8533
#
_cell.length_a   1.000
_cell.length_b   1.000
_cell.length_c   1.000
_cell.angle_alpha   90.00
_cell.angle_beta   90.00
_cell.angle_gamma   90.00
#
_symmetry.space_group_name_H-M   'P 1'
#
loop_
_entity.id
_entity.type
_entity.pdbx_description
1 polymer ?
#
loop_
_entity_poly.entity_id
_entity_poly.type
_entity_poly.pdbx_seq_one_letter_code
_entity_poly.pdbx_strand_id
1 'polypeptide(L)'
;MGPSFLQHLQVKVRNRPYLRHINLIDSPGMIDTAEGHATRSYDFPGAVRKLAELSDLVFFLFDPDKPGTTAEAVSVLSKCLFGIEFKLRVLLNKSDTFDSMYDFARAYGTLCWNLARVLRMKDLPTIYTTYTPQPGTRIETKVSLDGFDRHRAEILEQL
;
A
#
# COMPACT_ATOMS: atom_id res chain seq x y z
N MET A 1 21.29 4.63 0.66
CA MET A 1 20.66 4.93 1.98
C MET A 1 21.75 5.47 2.89
N GLY A 2 21.51 6.61 3.54
CA GLY A 2 22.52 7.22 4.40
C GLY A 2 22.56 6.61 5.81
N PRO A 3 23.59 6.94 6.63
CA PRO A 3 23.70 6.44 8.00
C PRO A 3 22.48 6.74 8.87
N SER A 4 21.84 7.88 8.66
CA SER A 4 20.62 8.30 9.36
C SER A 4 19.43 7.35 9.11
N PHE A 5 19.27 6.79 7.90
CA PHE A 5 18.24 5.78 7.62
C PHE A 5 18.52 4.47 8.36
N LEU A 6 19.78 4.03 8.38
CA LEU A 6 20.16 2.76 9.01
C LEU A 6 19.92 2.75 10.52
N GLN A 7 19.97 3.91 11.19
CA GLN A 7 19.68 4.03 12.62
C GLN A 7 18.20 3.73 12.95
N HIS A 8 17.31 3.87 11.98
CA HIS A 8 15.88 3.58 12.14
C HIS A 8 15.48 2.18 11.66
N LEU A 9 16.42 1.44 11.06
CA LEU A 9 16.15 0.10 10.54
C LEU A 9 16.04 -0.91 11.68
N GLN A 10 14.94 -1.64 11.73
CA GLN A 10 14.73 -2.74 12.66
C GLN A 10 14.56 -4.05 11.89
N VAL A 11 15.28 -5.07 12.28
CA VAL A 11 15.14 -6.42 11.72
C VAL A 11 14.48 -7.34 12.74
N LYS A 12 13.38 -7.98 12.34
CA LYS A 12 12.65 -8.95 13.18
C LYS A 12 12.63 -10.30 12.48
N VAL A 13 13.24 -11.29 13.09
CA VAL A 13 13.22 -12.68 12.59
C VAL A 13 12.10 -13.46 13.29
N ARG A 14 11.27 -14.17 12.51
CA ARG A 14 10.18 -15.00 13.03
C ARG A 14 10.28 -16.40 12.41
N ASN A 15 10.31 -17.42 13.27
CA ASN A 15 10.26 -18.82 12.82
C ASN A 15 8.80 -19.25 12.62
N ARG A 16 8.28 -19.02 11.40
CA ARG A 16 6.94 -19.44 10.98
C ARG A 16 7.04 -20.11 9.62
N PRO A 17 6.34 -21.25 9.37
CA PRO A 17 6.45 -21.99 8.11
C PRO A 17 6.20 -21.14 6.88
N TYR A 18 5.17 -20.29 6.89
CA TYR A 18 4.79 -19.41 5.77
C TYR A 18 5.74 -18.23 5.55
N LEU A 19 6.65 -17.94 6.48
CA LEU A 19 7.67 -16.87 6.33
C LEU A 19 9.02 -17.38 5.86
N ARG A 20 9.17 -18.68 5.61
CA ARG A 20 10.49 -19.27 5.28
C ARG A 20 11.10 -18.71 4.00
N HIS A 21 10.25 -18.30 3.06
CA HIS A 21 10.66 -17.84 1.74
C HIS A 21 10.28 -16.37 1.49
N ILE A 22 9.78 -15.68 2.51
CA ILE A 22 9.29 -14.29 2.39
C ILE A 22 10.08 -13.38 3.31
N ASN A 23 10.59 -12.28 2.75
CA ASN A 23 11.11 -11.15 3.50
C ASN A 23 10.13 -9.99 3.36
N LEU A 24 9.58 -9.51 4.47
CA LEU A 24 8.68 -8.37 4.48
C LEU A 24 9.45 -7.12 4.87
N ILE A 25 9.30 -6.06 4.06
CA ILE A 25 9.87 -4.75 4.35
C ILE A 25 8.70 -3.80 4.63
N ASP A 26 8.62 -3.32 5.86
CA ASP A 26 7.66 -2.30 6.27
C ASP A 26 8.34 -0.93 6.18
N SER A 27 7.86 -0.07 5.30
CA SER A 27 8.39 1.26 5.11
C SER A 27 7.76 2.24 6.11
N PRO A 28 8.46 3.30 6.50
CA PRO A 28 7.83 4.37 7.27
C PRO A 28 6.60 4.92 6.54
N GLY A 29 5.54 5.20 7.31
CA GLY A 29 4.30 5.74 6.76
C GLY A 29 4.53 7.06 6.01
N MET A 30 3.75 7.30 4.95
CA MET A 30 3.77 8.56 4.21
C MET A 30 3.09 9.67 5.02
N ILE A 31 3.65 10.87 4.98
CA ILE A 31 3.19 12.02 5.76
C ILE A 31 2.36 12.95 4.85
N ASP A 32 1.24 13.42 5.38
CA ASP A 32 0.22 14.19 4.64
C ASP A 32 0.49 15.69 4.59
N THR A 33 1.51 16.18 5.29
CA THR A 33 1.79 17.62 5.39
C THR A 33 2.87 18.05 4.41
N ALA A 34 2.71 19.25 3.82
CA ALA A 34 3.73 19.88 2.99
C ALA A 34 5.08 20.05 3.74
N GLU A 35 5.04 20.08 5.06
CA GLU A 35 6.19 20.14 5.96
C GLU A 35 6.86 18.77 6.18
N GLY A 36 6.21 17.67 5.78
CA GLY A 36 6.71 16.31 6.02
C GLY A 36 8.08 16.03 5.43
N HIS A 37 8.43 16.69 4.33
CA HIS A 37 9.78 16.58 3.75
C HIS A 37 10.85 17.27 4.60
N ALA A 38 10.49 18.32 5.36
CA ALA A 38 11.40 19.06 6.21
C ALA A 38 11.68 18.40 7.57
N THR A 39 10.82 17.46 7.99
CA THR A 39 10.91 16.81 9.30
C THR A 39 11.68 15.49 9.30
N ARG A 40 11.94 14.90 8.13
CA ARG A 40 12.73 13.65 8.05
C ARG A 40 14.23 13.94 7.99
N SER A 41 14.98 13.24 8.83
CA SER A 41 16.45 13.32 8.87
C SER A 41 17.16 12.56 7.75
N TYR A 42 16.39 11.94 6.81
CA TYR A 42 16.92 11.13 5.72
C TYR A 42 16.11 11.30 4.43
N ASP A 43 16.72 10.97 3.29
CA ASP A 43 16.08 10.96 1.98
C ASP A 43 15.07 9.79 1.88
N PHE A 44 13.81 10.05 2.23
CA PHE A 44 12.73 9.07 2.18
C PHE A 44 12.45 8.57 0.75
N PRO A 45 12.29 9.45 -0.28
CA PRO A 45 12.08 8.99 -1.65
C PRO A 45 13.19 8.07 -2.17
N GLY A 46 14.45 8.43 -1.93
CA GLY A 46 15.59 7.60 -2.32
C GLY A 46 15.64 6.26 -1.57
N ALA A 47 15.26 6.25 -0.28
CA ALA A 47 15.15 5.01 0.48
C ALA A 47 14.04 4.10 -0.07
N VAL A 48 12.85 4.64 -0.32
CA VAL A 48 11.72 3.89 -0.91
C VAL A 48 12.10 3.34 -2.27
N ARG A 49 12.70 4.14 -3.15
CA ARG A 49 13.17 3.69 -4.46
C ARG A 49 14.09 2.49 -4.33
N LYS A 50 15.08 2.58 -3.45
CA LYS A 50 16.07 1.51 -3.26
C LYS A 50 15.45 0.23 -2.71
N LEU A 51 14.53 0.35 -1.75
CA LEU A 51 13.80 -0.79 -1.20
C LEU A 51 12.91 -1.45 -2.27
N ALA A 52 12.20 -0.66 -3.08
CA ALA A 52 11.37 -1.16 -4.17
C ALA A 52 12.18 -1.87 -5.27
N GLU A 53 13.38 -1.37 -5.59
CA GLU A 53 14.29 -2.04 -6.52
C GLU A 53 14.72 -3.43 -6.02
N LEU A 54 14.97 -3.57 -4.71
CA LEU A 54 15.39 -4.82 -4.08
C LEU A 54 14.24 -5.81 -3.87
N SER A 55 12.99 -5.35 -3.88
CA SER A 55 11.82 -6.18 -3.64
C SER A 55 11.32 -6.82 -4.93
N ASP A 56 10.72 -7.99 -4.83
CA ASP A 56 10.04 -8.66 -5.95
C ASP A 56 8.63 -8.09 -6.17
N LEU A 57 7.94 -7.75 -5.07
CA LEU A 57 6.62 -7.13 -5.06
C LEU A 57 6.61 -5.88 -4.18
N VAL A 58 5.79 -4.90 -4.57
CA VAL A 58 5.56 -3.66 -3.83
C VAL A 58 4.07 -3.52 -3.58
N PHE A 59 3.65 -3.64 -2.34
CA PHE A 59 2.27 -3.40 -1.93
C PHE A 59 2.10 -1.94 -1.53
N PHE A 60 1.23 -1.23 -2.24
CA PHE A 60 0.88 0.15 -1.94
C PHE A 60 -0.53 0.21 -1.36
N LEU A 61 -0.62 0.50 -0.06
CA LEU A 61 -1.87 0.45 0.69
C LEU A 61 -2.52 1.84 0.75
N PHE A 62 -3.80 1.88 0.40
CA PHE A 62 -4.65 3.06 0.54
C PHE A 62 -5.68 2.85 1.64
N ASP A 63 -5.95 3.90 2.39
CA ASP A 63 -7.00 3.97 3.39
C ASP A 63 -8.27 4.56 2.76
N PRO A 64 -9.47 3.99 2.99
CA PRO A 64 -10.74 4.52 2.46
C PRO A 64 -11.01 5.98 2.82
N ASP A 65 -10.61 6.39 4.02
CA ASP A 65 -10.79 7.76 4.50
C ASP A 65 -9.90 8.77 3.75
N LYS A 66 -8.81 8.25 3.16
CA LYS A 66 -7.85 9.06 2.40
C LYS A 66 -7.48 8.35 1.10
N PRO A 67 -8.39 8.26 0.12
CA PRO A 67 -8.17 7.49 -1.11
C PRO A 67 -7.09 8.13 -2.01
N GLY A 68 -5.90 8.22 -1.47
CA GLY A 68 -4.68 8.29 -2.23
C GLY A 68 -4.26 9.60 -2.85
N THR A 69 -4.18 10.69 -2.07
CA THR A 69 -3.71 11.94 -2.66
C THR A 69 -2.81 12.79 -1.78
N THR A 70 -2.07 12.15 -0.90
CA THR A 70 -0.99 12.89 -0.25
C THR A 70 0.08 13.24 -1.28
N ALA A 71 0.67 14.42 -1.18
CA ALA A 71 1.74 14.83 -2.08
C ALA A 71 2.92 13.83 -2.07
N GLU A 72 3.18 13.22 -0.92
CA GLU A 72 4.23 12.20 -0.76
C GLU A 72 3.85 10.89 -1.48
N ALA A 73 2.58 10.43 -1.37
CA ALA A 73 2.09 9.26 -2.10
C ALA A 73 2.20 9.44 -3.62
N VAL A 74 1.78 10.60 -4.12
CA VAL A 74 1.92 10.98 -5.54
C VAL A 74 3.40 10.95 -5.96
N SER A 75 4.29 11.51 -5.15
CA SER A 75 5.73 11.52 -5.42
C SER A 75 6.33 10.11 -5.45
N VAL A 76 5.94 9.25 -4.51
CA VAL A 76 6.39 7.85 -4.47
C VAL A 76 5.93 7.10 -5.72
N LEU A 77 4.65 7.16 -6.05
CA LEU A 77 4.10 6.47 -7.23
C LEU A 77 4.71 6.98 -8.54
N SER A 78 4.85 8.29 -8.71
CA SER A 78 5.28 8.89 -9.98
C SER A 78 6.80 8.91 -10.17
N LYS A 79 7.58 8.95 -9.10
CA LYS A 79 9.04 9.09 -9.16
C LYS A 79 9.77 7.86 -8.63
N CYS A 80 9.37 7.37 -7.44
CA CYS A 80 10.12 6.28 -6.81
C CYS A 80 9.83 4.93 -7.48
N LEU A 81 8.63 4.71 -8.01
CA LEU A 81 8.25 3.47 -8.67
C LEU A 81 8.36 3.53 -10.19
N PHE A 82 8.77 4.66 -10.75
CA PHE A 82 8.93 4.82 -12.20
C PHE A 82 9.90 3.78 -12.79
N GLY A 83 9.42 3.05 -13.81
CA GLY A 83 10.16 1.98 -14.49
C GLY A 83 10.14 0.62 -13.78
N ILE A 84 9.51 0.53 -12.60
CA ILE A 84 9.31 -0.73 -11.85
C ILE A 84 7.84 -0.95 -11.47
N GLU A 85 6.92 -0.27 -12.17
CA GLU A 85 5.47 -0.33 -11.88
C GLU A 85 4.90 -1.74 -12.02
N PHE A 86 5.54 -2.62 -12.77
CA PHE A 86 5.14 -4.02 -12.90
C PHE A 86 5.17 -4.80 -11.57
N LYS A 87 5.98 -4.34 -10.60
CA LYS A 87 6.02 -4.88 -9.24
C LYS A 87 4.89 -4.37 -8.36
N LEU A 88 4.21 -3.28 -8.76
CA LEU A 88 3.22 -2.60 -7.96
C LEU A 88 1.92 -3.42 -7.85
N ARG A 89 1.44 -3.55 -6.63
CA ARG A 89 0.09 -4.04 -6.30
C ARG A 89 -0.59 -2.98 -5.45
N VAL A 90 -1.72 -2.50 -5.90
CA VAL A 90 -2.49 -1.47 -5.22
C VAL A 90 -3.54 -2.14 -4.35
N LEU A 91 -3.58 -1.78 -3.07
CA LEU A 91 -4.53 -2.32 -2.11
C LEU A 91 -5.38 -1.19 -1.51
N LEU A 92 -6.70 -1.27 -1.66
CA LEU A 92 -7.63 -0.48 -0.88
C LEU A 92 -7.95 -1.30 0.39
N ASN A 93 -7.24 -0.98 1.46
CA ASN A 93 -7.35 -1.71 2.73
C ASN A 93 -8.49 -1.15 3.58
N LYS A 94 -8.84 -1.83 4.68
CA LYS A 94 -9.96 -1.48 5.55
C LYS A 94 -11.31 -1.39 4.84
N SER A 95 -11.49 -2.19 3.80
CA SER A 95 -12.71 -2.15 2.98
C SER A 95 -13.96 -2.64 3.74
N ASP A 96 -13.78 -3.22 4.91
CA ASP A 96 -14.83 -3.60 5.87
C ASP A 96 -15.45 -2.41 6.60
N THR A 97 -14.84 -1.21 6.52
CA THR A 97 -15.34 0.00 7.21
C THR A 97 -16.38 0.77 6.42
N PHE A 98 -16.65 0.40 5.18
CA PHE A 98 -17.66 1.11 4.38
C PHE A 98 -19.10 0.88 4.88
N ASP A 99 -19.83 1.97 5.05
CA ASP A 99 -21.24 1.95 5.48
C ASP A 99 -22.21 1.51 4.39
N SER A 100 -21.83 1.67 3.13
CA SER A 100 -22.66 1.31 1.99
C SER A 100 -21.84 0.96 0.75
N MET A 101 -22.46 0.24 -0.20
CA MET A 101 -21.88 -0.01 -1.51
C MET A 101 -21.64 1.30 -2.29
N TYR A 102 -22.45 2.32 -2.06
CA TYR A 102 -22.27 3.63 -2.68
C TYR A 102 -21.00 4.32 -2.20
N ASP A 103 -20.71 4.28 -0.90
CA ASP A 103 -19.49 4.86 -0.33
C ASP A 103 -18.25 4.12 -0.82
N PHE A 104 -18.33 2.79 -0.87
CA PHE A 104 -17.29 1.96 -1.48
C PHE A 104 -17.03 2.37 -2.94
N ALA A 105 -18.08 2.42 -3.77
CA ALA A 105 -17.95 2.77 -5.18
C ALA A 105 -17.36 4.16 -5.39
N ARG A 106 -17.75 5.12 -4.55
CA ARG A 106 -17.21 6.49 -4.57
C ARG A 106 -15.73 6.52 -4.22
N ALA A 107 -15.32 5.86 -3.14
CA ALA A 107 -13.92 5.79 -2.72
C ALA A 107 -13.05 5.07 -3.76
N TYR A 108 -13.52 3.93 -4.26
CA TYR A 108 -12.84 3.17 -5.30
C TYR A 108 -12.69 3.97 -6.60
N GLY A 109 -13.76 4.63 -7.06
CA GLY A 109 -13.73 5.49 -8.25
C GLY A 109 -12.77 6.67 -8.09
N THR A 110 -12.75 7.30 -6.91
CA THR A 110 -11.80 8.38 -6.58
C THR A 110 -10.36 7.87 -6.61
N LEU A 111 -10.09 6.70 -6.07
CA LEU A 111 -8.78 6.08 -6.12
C LEU A 111 -8.34 5.82 -7.56
N CYS A 112 -9.21 5.20 -8.38
CA CYS A 112 -8.95 4.98 -9.81
C CYS A 112 -8.59 6.28 -10.54
N TRP A 113 -9.40 7.33 -10.33
CA TRP A 113 -9.19 8.64 -10.94
C TRP A 113 -7.82 9.24 -10.55
N ASN A 114 -7.47 9.15 -9.27
CA ASN A 114 -6.21 9.68 -8.78
C ASN A 114 -5.01 8.90 -9.32
N LEU A 115 -5.09 7.56 -9.34
CA LEU A 115 -4.04 6.70 -9.90
C LEU A 115 -3.83 6.95 -11.39
N ALA A 116 -4.90 7.09 -12.17
CA ALA A 116 -4.82 7.36 -13.60
C ALA A 116 -4.08 8.66 -13.94
N ARG A 117 -4.08 9.63 -13.04
CA ARG A 117 -3.34 10.90 -13.21
C ARG A 117 -1.86 10.80 -12.85
N VAL A 118 -1.49 9.82 -12.05
CA VAL A 118 -0.15 9.67 -11.46
C VAL A 118 0.66 8.59 -12.16
N LEU A 119 0.03 7.45 -12.43
CA LEU A 119 0.68 6.32 -13.08
C LEU A 119 0.69 6.53 -14.61
N ARG A 120 1.86 6.45 -15.20
CA ARG A 120 2.05 6.56 -16.65
C ARG A 120 1.91 5.19 -17.33
N MET A 121 0.80 4.52 -17.05
CA MET A 121 0.48 3.20 -17.60
C MET A 121 -0.71 3.31 -18.53
N LYS A 122 -0.76 2.43 -19.56
CA LYS A 122 -1.90 2.36 -20.47
C LYS A 122 -3.16 1.92 -19.73
N ASP A 123 -3.02 0.91 -18.89
CA ASP A 123 -4.09 0.34 -18.09
C ASP A 123 -3.74 0.48 -16.61
N LEU A 124 -4.71 0.77 -15.77
CA LEU A 124 -4.50 0.82 -14.32
C LEU A 124 -4.16 -0.58 -13.79
N PRO A 125 -3.27 -0.69 -12.80
CA PRO A 125 -3.03 -1.95 -12.14
C PRO A 125 -4.31 -2.42 -11.43
N THR A 126 -4.44 -3.72 -11.23
CA THR A 126 -5.52 -4.28 -10.41
C THR A 126 -5.50 -3.66 -9.03
N ILE A 127 -6.64 -3.15 -8.59
CA ILE A 127 -6.82 -2.64 -7.23
C ILE A 127 -7.49 -3.73 -6.40
N TYR A 128 -6.73 -4.30 -5.49
CA TYR A 128 -7.22 -5.30 -4.55
C TYR A 128 -7.93 -4.62 -3.39
N THR A 129 -9.15 -5.04 -3.11
CA THR A 129 -9.89 -4.60 -1.93
C THR A 129 -9.66 -5.58 -0.80
N THR A 130 -9.16 -5.09 0.32
CA THR A 130 -8.74 -5.93 1.43
C THR A 130 -9.22 -5.40 2.77
N TYR A 131 -9.26 -6.30 3.75
CA TYR A 131 -9.48 -5.98 5.15
C TYR A 131 -8.67 -6.94 6.03
N THR A 132 -8.47 -6.56 7.28
CA THR A 132 -7.76 -7.40 8.26
C THR A 132 -8.72 -7.84 9.34
N PRO A 133 -9.15 -9.13 9.35
CA PRO A 133 -10.02 -9.63 10.40
C PRO A 133 -9.35 -9.51 11.77
N GLN A 134 -10.05 -8.90 12.72
CA GLN A 134 -9.58 -8.86 14.12
C GLN A 134 -10.05 -10.13 14.86
N PRO A 135 -9.16 -10.88 15.51
CA PRO A 135 -9.55 -12.05 16.28
C PRO A 135 -10.57 -11.69 17.35
N GLY A 136 -11.70 -12.42 17.37
CA GLY A 136 -12.78 -12.21 18.36
C GLY A 136 -13.70 -11.03 18.06
N THR A 137 -13.49 -10.28 17.00
CA THR A 137 -14.37 -9.19 16.59
C THR A 137 -15.27 -9.65 15.45
N ARG A 138 -16.59 -9.51 15.60
CA ARG A 138 -17.53 -9.71 14.51
C ARG A 138 -17.44 -8.50 13.58
N ILE A 139 -17.19 -8.74 12.31
CA ILE A 139 -17.17 -7.67 11.31
C ILE A 139 -18.63 -7.30 11.00
N GLU A 140 -19.03 -6.11 11.42
CA GLU A 140 -20.33 -5.53 11.08
C GLU A 140 -20.14 -4.65 9.84
N THR A 141 -20.20 -5.23 8.68
CA THR A 141 -20.15 -4.50 7.41
C THR A 141 -21.45 -4.65 6.65
N LYS A 142 -21.85 -3.61 5.92
CA LYS A 142 -22.99 -3.61 5.03
C LYS A 142 -22.61 -3.99 3.59
N VAL A 143 -21.33 -4.24 3.35
CA VAL A 143 -20.77 -4.66 2.06
C VAL A 143 -20.45 -6.16 2.12
N SER A 144 -20.75 -6.91 1.04
CA SER A 144 -20.38 -8.34 0.99
C SER A 144 -18.87 -8.51 1.01
N LEU A 145 -18.40 -9.38 1.90
CA LEU A 145 -16.96 -9.67 2.08
C LEU A 145 -16.42 -10.70 1.08
N ASP A 146 -17.28 -11.40 0.33
CA ASP A 146 -16.88 -12.50 -0.56
C ASP A 146 -15.84 -12.05 -1.61
N GLY A 147 -16.03 -10.85 -2.16
CA GLY A 147 -15.09 -10.26 -3.11
C GLY A 147 -13.74 -9.91 -2.48
N PHE A 148 -13.76 -9.45 -1.23
CA PHE A 148 -12.56 -9.09 -0.49
C PHE A 148 -11.74 -10.32 -0.08
N ASP A 149 -12.41 -11.40 0.29
CA ASP A 149 -11.76 -12.68 0.59
C ASP A 149 -11.10 -13.29 -0.65
N ARG A 150 -11.72 -13.15 -1.82
CA ARG A 150 -11.12 -13.55 -3.10
C ARG A 150 -9.85 -12.74 -3.39
N HIS A 151 -9.91 -11.41 -3.31
CA HIS A 151 -8.73 -10.56 -3.53
C HIS A 151 -7.60 -10.87 -2.54
N ARG A 152 -7.94 -11.18 -1.28
CA ARG A 152 -6.96 -11.61 -0.28
C ARG A 152 -6.28 -12.93 -0.67
N ALA A 153 -7.03 -13.90 -1.16
CA ALA A 153 -6.49 -15.17 -1.65
C ALA A 153 -5.57 -14.94 -2.85
N GLU A 154 -5.98 -14.16 -3.83
CA GLU A 154 -5.17 -13.80 -5.01
C GLU A 154 -3.84 -13.11 -4.64
N ILE A 155 -3.83 -12.25 -3.63
CA ILE A 155 -2.61 -11.63 -3.12
C ILE A 155 -1.68 -12.69 -2.50
N LEU A 156 -2.23 -13.60 -1.70
CA LEU A 156 -1.44 -14.65 -1.05
C LEU A 156 -0.85 -15.64 -2.05
N GLU A 157 -1.48 -15.87 -3.19
CA GLU A 157 -0.96 -16.69 -4.28
C GLU A 157 0.23 -16.05 -5.01
N GLN A 158 0.42 -14.73 -4.87
CA GLN A 158 1.54 -14.00 -5.48
C GLN A 158 2.79 -13.96 -4.58
N LEU A 159 2.66 -14.35 -3.33
CA LEU A 159 3.75 -14.42 -2.34
C LEU A 159 4.42 -15.79 -2.36
#